data_b2c50c5309fe912162c7e768e2a98920
#
_entry.id   b2c50c5309fe912162c7e768e2a98920
#
_cell.length_a   1.000
_cell.length_b   1.000
_cell.length_c   1.000
_cell.angle_alpha   90.00
_cell.angle_beta   90.00
_cell.angle_gamma   90.00
#
_symmetry.space_group_name_H-M   'P 1'
#
loop_
_entity.id
_entity.type
_entity.pdbx_description
1 polymer ?
#
loop_
_entity_poly.entity_id
_entity_poly.type
_entity_poly.pdbx_seq_one_letter_code
_entity_poly.pdbx_strand_id
1 'polypeptide(L)'
;MPGQGLARGHSRTLIYFPIAHTLADMGALKESVARATLEKVGRAGLARKTAAIDQIWTEIEAAIDALPLSFDRVRLYQDGLPVCGREAEIVIELAQTGSRNHQLLLRLMAQGAVLMGTEEGDLLVQEYQLARQSLTTRAPRAAGVAATRRALSQALLQRRDQFIAQRINETLKSGETGILFLGMLHALERHLHPDVKVIYPLHRSR
;
A
#
# COMPACT_ATOMS: atom_id res chain seq x y z
N MET A 1 -23.51 6.86 44.60
CA MET A 1 -22.72 6.17 43.57
C MET A 1 -22.73 7.05 42.32
N PRO A 2 -21.68 7.85 42.00
CA PRO A 2 -21.64 8.57 40.74
C PRO A 2 -21.21 7.60 39.66
N GLY A 3 -22.07 7.48 38.63
CA GLY A 3 -21.79 6.67 37.43
C GLY A 3 -20.55 7.15 36.72
N GLN A 4 -19.58 6.27 36.54
CA GLN A 4 -18.44 6.46 35.67
C GLN A 4 -18.98 6.58 34.23
N GLY A 5 -19.13 7.81 33.76
CA GLY A 5 -19.25 8.09 32.34
C GLY A 5 -17.97 7.62 31.62
N LEU A 6 -18.06 6.44 31.00
CA LEU A 6 -17.06 6.01 30.01
C LEU A 6 -16.97 7.11 28.96
N ALA A 7 -15.90 7.90 29.03
CA ALA A 7 -15.53 8.80 27.95
C ALA A 7 -15.47 7.94 26.68
N ARG A 8 -16.40 8.18 25.75
CA ARG A 8 -16.33 7.59 24.41
C ARG A 8 -15.07 8.12 23.78
N GLY A 9 -13.98 7.37 23.89
CA GLY A 9 -12.76 7.66 23.18
C GLY A 9 -13.11 7.78 21.69
N HIS A 10 -12.76 8.89 21.10
CA HIS A 10 -12.98 9.06 19.65
C HIS A 10 -12.27 7.94 18.93
N SER A 11 -13.00 7.07 18.26
CA SER A 11 -12.42 6.00 17.46
C SER A 11 -11.61 6.60 16.29
N ARG A 12 -10.47 6.01 16.01
CA ARG A 12 -9.68 6.31 14.81
C ARG A 12 -10.32 5.61 13.62
N THR A 13 -10.33 6.25 12.46
CA THR A 13 -10.85 5.63 11.23
C THR A 13 -9.70 5.40 10.26
N LEU A 14 -9.60 4.20 9.69
CA LEU A 14 -8.67 3.85 8.63
C LEU A 14 -9.46 3.46 7.39
N ILE A 15 -9.37 4.25 6.35
CA ILE A 15 -9.95 3.98 5.04
C ILE A 15 -8.90 3.21 4.24
N TYR A 16 -9.18 1.94 3.94
CA TYR A 16 -8.24 1.06 3.27
C TYR A 16 -8.63 0.88 1.80
N PHE A 17 -7.74 1.26 0.92
CA PHE A 17 -7.81 1.00 -0.52
C PHE A 17 -6.84 -0.10 -0.90
N PRO A 18 -7.31 -1.31 -1.22
CA PRO A 18 -6.47 -2.35 -1.81
C PRO A 18 -5.99 -1.91 -3.20
N ILE A 19 -4.68 -1.80 -3.37
CA ILE A 19 -4.09 -1.31 -4.62
C ILE A 19 -3.43 -2.42 -5.44
N ALA A 20 -3.32 -2.15 -6.75
CA ALA A 20 -2.43 -2.86 -7.66
C ALA A 20 -1.39 -1.88 -8.19
N HIS A 21 -0.11 -2.25 -8.06
CA HIS A 21 0.98 -1.42 -8.54
C HIS A 21 1.00 -1.34 -10.06
N THR A 22 1.22 -0.13 -10.57
CA THR A 22 1.50 0.12 -11.98
C THR A 22 2.97 -0.21 -12.31
N LEU A 23 3.30 -0.27 -13.59
CA LEU A 23 4.71 -0.40 -13.98
C LEU A 23 5.55 0.83 -13.57
N ALA A 24 4.93 2.00 -13.42
CA ALA A 24 5.61 3.22 -12.96
C ALA A 24 6.05 3.11 -11.48
N ASP A 25 5.32 2.32 -10.67
CA ASP A 25 5.63 2.12 -9.25
C ASP A 25 6.78 1.12 -9.03
N MET A 26 7.19 0.38 -10.07
CA MET A 26 8.16 -0.72 -9.96
C MET A 26 9.63 -0.27 -9.94
N GLY A 27 9.90 1.02 -10.07
CA GLY A 27 11.27 1.56 -10.06
C GLY A 27 12.21 0.79 -10.99
N ALA A 28 13.37 0.36 -10.48
CA ALA A 28 14.37 -0.38 -11.26
C ALA A 28 13.91 -1.77 -11.74
N LEU A 29 12.82 -2.33 -11.24
CA LEU A 29 12.25 -3.61 -11.69
C LEU A 29 11.27 -3.46 -12.87
N LYS A 30 10.91 -2.23 -13.26
CA LYS A 30 9.90 -1.92 -14.29
C LYS A 30 10.08 -2.74 -15.57
N GLU A 31 11.28 -2.71 -16.16
CA GLU A 31 11.55 -3.39 -17.44
C GLU A 31 11.49 -4.92 -17.28
N SER A 32 12.05 -5.44 -16.19
CA SER A 32 12.06 -6.89 -15.92
C SER A 32 10.66 -7.42 -15.67
N VAL A 33 9.83 -6.70 -14.92
CA VAL A 33 8.42 -7.04 -14.66
C VAL A 33 7.59 -6.95 -15.95
N ALA A 34 7.80 -5.89 -16.76
CA ALA A 34 7.11 -5.73 -18.03
C ALA A 34 7.42 -6.88 -18.99
N ARG A 35 8.71 -7.27 -19.11
CA ARG A 35 9.16 -8.39 -19.94
C ARG A 35 8.56 -9.71 -19.47
N ALA A 36 8.69 -10.04 -18.20
CA ALA A 36 8.13 -11.27 -17.63
C ALA A 36 6.61 -11.35 -17.80
N THR A 37 5.91 -10.21 -17.67
CA THR A 37 4.46 -10.13 -17.90
C THR A 37 4.14 -10.34 -19.39
N LEU A 38 4.88 -9.70 -20.28
CA LEU A 38 4.72 -9.84 -21.73
C LEU A 38 4.91 -11.29 -22.19
N GLU A 39 5.95 -11.96 -21.67
CA GLU A 39 6.23 -13.38 -21.96
C GLU A 39 5.09 -14.29 -21.47
N LYS A 40 4.49 -13.98 -20.31
CA LYS A 40 3.45 -14.81 -19.70
C LYS A 40 2.07 -14.64 -20.35
N VAL A 41 1.67 -13.41 -20.68
CA VAL A 41 0.29 -13.09 -21.10
C VAL A 41 0.17 -12.45 -22.49
N GLY A 42 1.29 -12.18 -23.17
CA GLY A 42 1.35 -11.53 -24.48
C GLY A 42 0.96 -10.04 -24.45
N ARG A 43 1.07 -9.35 -25.60
CA ARG A 43 0.78 -7.91 -25.72
C ARG A 43 -0.66 -7.57 -25.32
N ALA A 44 -1.64 -8.33 -25.80
CA ALA A 44 -3.05 -8.11 -25.50
C ALA A 44 -3.35 -8.33 -24.01
N GLY A 45 -2.72 -9.32 -23.38
CA GLY A 45 -2.86 -9.57 -21.94
C GLY A 45 -2.25 -8.47 -21.10
N LEU A 46 -1.07 -7.95 -21.48
CA LEU A 46 -0.45 -6.81 -20.84
C LEU A 46 -1.32 -5.56 -20.93
N ALA A 47 -1.86 -5.25 -22.12
CA ALA A 47 -2.74 -4.10 -22.31
C ALA A 47 -4.02 -4.20 -21.46
N ARG A 48 -4.66 -5.38 -21.42
CA ARG A 48 -5.84 -5.60 -20.53
C ARG A 48 -5.51 -5.43 -19.06
N LYS A 49 -4.33 -5.92 -18.60
CA LYS A 49 -3.90 -5.77 -17.22
C LYS A 49 -3.68 -4.30 -16.87
N THR A 50 -3.01 -3.55 -17.75
CA THR A 50 -2.81 -2.09 -17.55
C THR A 50 -4.14 -1.36 -17.46
N ALA A 51 -5.06 -1.59 -18.40
CA ALA A 51 -6.38 -0.96 -18.38
C ALA A 51 -7.19 -1.29 -17.12
N ALA A 52 -7.10 -2.53 -16.63
CA ALA A 52 -7.76 -2.92 -15.38
C ALA A 52 -7.18 -2.20 -14.15
N ILE A 53 -5.85 -2.01 -14.11
CA ILE A 53 -5.20 -1.25 -13.04
C ILE A 53 -5.61 0.23 -13.12
N ASP A 54 -5.61 0.82 -14.32
CA ASP A 54 -6.04 2.21 -14.52
C ASP A 54 -7.50 2.43 -14.09
N GLN A 55 -8.37 1.46 -14.36
CA GLN A 55 -9.76 1.49 -13.89
C GLN A 55 -9.86 1.48 -12.36
N ILE A 56 -9.07 0.63 -11.68
CA ILE A 56 -9.01 0.58 -10.21
C ILE A 56 -8.61 1.96 -9.66
N TRP A 57 -7.59 2.60 -10.24
CA TRP A 57 -7.17 3.94 -9.79
C TRP A 57 -8.24 5.00 -10.02
N THR A 58 -9.00 4.91 -11.13
CA THR A 58 -10.15 5.81 -11.40
C THR A 58 -11.23 5.65 -10.32
N GLU A 59 -11.53 4.41 -9.92
CA GLU A 59 -12.50 4.12 -8.87
C GLU A 59 -12.02 4.60 -7.50
N ILE A 60 -10.71 4.44 -7.18
CA ILE A 60 -10.11 4.95 -5.95
C ILE A 60 -10.23 6.48 -5.87
N GLU A 61 -9.83 7.19 -6.92
CA GLU A 61 -9.91 8.64 -6.96
C GLU A 61 -11.35 9.15 -6.79
N ALA A 62 -12.30 8.56 -7.51
CA ALA A 62 -13.71 8.90 -7.40
C ALA A 62 -14.26 8.62 -5.98
N ALA A 63 -13.85 7.50 -5.37
CA ALA A 63 -14.26 7.16 -4.01
C ALA A 63 -13.71 8.18 -2.99
N ILE A 64 -12.45 8.60 -3.13
CA ILE A 64 -11.83 9.61 -2.25
C ILE A 64 -12.53 10.96 -2.41
N ASP A 65 -12.81 11.38 -3.65
CA ASP A 65 -13.46 12.66 -3.95
C ASP A 65 -14.91 12.72 -3.40
N ALA A 66 -15.56 11.56 -3.23
CA ALA A 66 -16.90 11.45 -2.63
C ALA A 66 -16.89 11.43 -1.09
N LEU A 67 -15.73 11.28 -0.43
CA LEU A 67 -15.65 11.23 1.01
C LEU A 67 -15.70 12.64 1.63
N PRO A 68 -16.53 12.86 2.67
CA PRO A 68 -16.60 14.14 3.37
C PRO A 68 -15.41 14.30 4.34
N LEU A 69 -14.20 14.49 3.81
CA LEU A 69 -12.98 14.56 4.60
C LEU A 69 -12.51 16.00 4.83
N SER A 70 -12.06 16.29 6.06
CA SER A 70 -11.23 17.45 6.38
C SER A 70 -9.78 17.03 6.26
N PHE A 71 -9.12 17.41 5.17
CA PHE A 71 -7.79 16.87 4.83
C PHE A 71 -6.69 17.26 5.83
N ASP A 72 -6.85 18.37 6.57
CA ASP A 72 -6.00 18.77 7.68
C ASP A 72 -5.99 17.74 8.86
N ARG A 73 -6.96 16.83 8.86
CA ARG A 73 -7.07 15.71 9.84
C ARG A 73 -6.87 14.35 9.18
N VAL A 74 -6.30 14.31 7.99
CA VAL A 74 -6.03 13.07 7.26
C VAL A 74 -4.55 12.72 7.31
N ARG A 75 -4.26 11.45 7.60
CA ARG A 75 -2.94 10.84 7.46
C ARG A 75 -2.91 9.87 6.29
N LEU A 76 -1.90 10.00 5.44
CA LEU A 76 -1.71 9.16 4.26
C LEU A 76 -0.65 8.11 4.55
N TYR A 77 -0.98 6.86 4.29
CA TYR A 77 -0.10 5.70 4.41
C TYR A 77 0.00 5.01 3.04
N GLN A 78 1.23 4.72 2.62
CA GLN A 78 1.50 4.22 1.27
C GLN A 78 2.37 2.97 1.30
N ASP A 79 1.97 1.93 0.58
CA ASP A 79 2.76 0.73 0.30
C ASP A 79 4.12 1.10 -0.32
N GLY A 80 5.19 0.52 0.20
CA GLY A 80 6.54 0.75 -0.32
C GLY A 80 7.16 2.10 0.08
N LEU A 81 6.53 2.91 0.94
CA LEU A 81 7.09 4.19 1.39
C LEU A 81 7.86 4.02 2.71
N PRO A 82 9.21 4.09 2.69
CA PRO A 82 10.00 3.88 3.89
C PRO A 82 9.84 5.02 4.90
N VAL A 83 10.04 4.71 6.19
CA VAL A 83 10.23 5.71 7.25
C VAL A 83 11.68 6.19 7.17
N CYS A 84 11.94 7.35 6.57
CA CYS A 84 13.30 7.82 6.31
C CYS A 84 13.51 9.35 6.43
N GLY A 85 12.45 10.11 6.71
CA GLY A 85 12.48 11.59 6.77
C GLY A 85 12.52 12.27 5.40
N ARG A 86 12.44 11.51 4.29
CA ARG A 86 12.42 11.99 2.91
C ARG A 86 11.20 11.51 2.13
N GLU A 87 10.13 11.18 2.85
CA GLU A 87 8.92 10.59 2.27
C GLU A 87 8.32 11.46 1.18
N ALA A 88 8.25 12.77 1.42
CA ALA A 88 7.71 13.72 0.45
C ALA A 88 8.55 13.81 -0.83
N GLU A 89 9.89 13.79 -0.71
CA GLU A 89 10.79 13.79 -1.87
C GLU A 89 10.58 12.54 -2.72
N ILE A 90 10.48 11.37 -2.10
CA ILE A 90 10.23 10.09 -2.78
C ILE A 90 8.90 10.16 -3.56
N VAL A 91 7.84 10.67 -2.92
CA VAL A 91 6.53 10.81 -3.57
C VAL A 91 6.59 11.77 -4.75
N ILE A 92 7.29 12.90 -4.63
CA ILE A 92 7.49 13.86 -5.73
C ILE A 92 8.21 13.21 -6.91
N GLU A 93 9.34 12.53 -6.65
CA GLU A 93 10.11 11.85 -7.68
C GLU A 93 9.29 10.80 -8.43
N LEU A 94 8.55 9.96 -7.70
CA LEU A 94 7.72 8.92 -8.31
C LEU A 94 6.51 9.50 -9.06
N ALA A 95 5.91 10.57 -8.59
CA ALA A 95 4.84 11.27 -9.32
C ALA A 95 5.33 11.83 -10.66
N GLN A 96 6.57 12.35 -10.72
CA GLN A 96 7.20 12.84 -11.96
C GLN A 96 7.47 11.72 -12.97
N THR A 97 7.66 10.47 -12.53
CA THR A 97 7.79 9.31 -13.43
C THR A 97 6.44 8.82 -13.99
N GLY A 98 5.34 9.48 -13.65
CA GLY A 98 4.00 9.16 -14.14
C GLY A 98 3.26 8.13 -13.25
N SER A 99 3.71 7.90 -12.00
CA SER A 99 2.96 7.10 -11.05
C SER A 99 1.69 7.82 -10.63
N ARG A 100 0.54 7.29 -11.06
CA ARG A 100 -0.78 7.83 -10.74
C ARG A 100 -1.07 7.81 -9.24
N ASN A 101 -0.61 6.78 -8.55
CA ASN A 101 -0.69 6.66 -7.10
C ASN A 101 -0.01 7.86 -6.42
N HIS A 102 1.24 8.13 -6.78
CA HIS A 102 2.01 9.21 -6.17
C HIS A 102 1.50 10.60 -6.57
N GLN A 103 0.94 10.76 -7.77
CA GLN A 103 0.23 11.98 -8.17
C GLN A 103 -1.01 12.23 -7.29
N LEU A 104 -1.77 11.17 -6.98
CA LEU A 104 -2.89 11.25 -6.04
C LEU A 104 -2.42 11.67 -4.64
N LEU A 105 -1.34 11.08 -4.11
CA LEU A 105 -0.78 11.48 -2.82
C LEU A 105 -0.41 12.96 -2.80
N LEU A 106 0.27 13.49 -3.84
CA LEU A 106 0.59 14.91 -3.93
C LEU A 106 -0.66 15.79 -3.93
N ARG A 107 -1.72 15.40 -4.64
CA ARG A 107 -3.00 16.10 -4.64
C ARG A 107 -3.60 16.18 -3.24
N LEU A 108 -3.59 15.08 -2.49
CA LEU A 108 -4.13 15.03 -1.13
C LEU A 108 -3.27 15.82 -0.13
N MET A 109 -1.96 15.77 -0.28
CA MET A 109 -1.02 16.60 0.51
C MET A 109 -1.25 18.10 0.27
N ALA A 110 -1.49 18.49 -0.97
CA ALA A 110 -1.80 19.90 -1.32
C ALA A 110 -3.13 20.36 -0.70
N GLN A 111 -4.04 19.45 -0.36
CA GLN A 111 -5.29 19.73 0.37
C GLN A 111 -5.10 19.77 1.90
N GLY A 112 -3.90 19.47 2.39
CA GLY A 112 -3.57 19.51 3.83
C GLY A 112 -3.35 18.16 4.50
N ALA A 113 -3.47 17.04 3.78
CA ALA A 113 -3.21 15.72 4.35
C ALA A 113 -1.72 15.51 4.68
N VAL A 114 -1.44 14.83 5.78
CA VAL A 114 -0.08 14.56 6.26
C VAL A 114 0.39 13.20 5.78
N LEU A 115 1.47 13.19 5.00
CA LEU A 115 2.10 11.96 4.54
C LEU A 115 2.92 11.31 5.66
N MET A 116 2.79 10.00 5.82
CA MET A 116 3.49 9.21 6.82
C MET A 116 4.36 8.15 6.14
N GLY A 117 5.63 8.02 6.59
CA GLY A 117 6.42 6.84 6.28
C GLY A 117 5.73 5.61 6.86
N THR A 118 5.57 4.59 6.05
CA THR A 118 4.69 3.45 6.32
C THR A 118 5.47 2.18 6.62
N GLU A 119 6.67 2.03 6.03
CA GLU A 119 7.42 0.77 6.04
C GLU A 119 8.85 0.89 6.55
N GLU A 120 9.40 -0.23 6.98
CA GLU A 120 10.80 -0.36 7.36
C GLU A 120 11.67 -0.53 6.11
N GLY A 121 12.68 0.34 5.96
CA GLY A 121 13.55 0.33 4.77
C GLY A 121 14.25 -1.00 4.51
N ASP A 122 14.73 -1.68 5.57
CA ASP A 122 15.40 -2.97 5.45
C ASP A 122 14.48 -4.08 4.94
N LEU A 123 13.19 -4.05 5.31
CA LEU A 123 12.20 -5.02 4.81
C LEU A 123 11.92 -4.79 3.32
N LEU A 124 11.86 -3.52 2.88
CA LEU A 124 11.70 -3.18 1.47
C LEU A 124 12.91 -3.62 0.63
N VAL A 125 14.13 -3.47 1.15
CA VAL A 125 15.35 -3.97 0.50
C VAL A 125 15.31 -5.50 0.36
N GLN A 126 14.90 -6.21 1.41
CA GLN A 126 14.75 -7.68 1.36
C GLN A 126 13.72 -8.12 0.31
N GLU A 127 12.57 -7.43 0.25
CA GLU A 127 11.53 -7.70 -0.75
C GLU A 127 12.07 -7.47 -2.18
N TYR A 128 12.73 -6.34 -2.41
CA TYR A 128 13.35 -6.04 -3.69
C TYR A 128 14.33 -7.13 -4.13
N GLN A 129 15.18 -7.61 -3.22
CA GLN A 129 16.13 -8.68 -3.51
C GLN A 129 15.43 -9.99 -3.88
N LEU A 130 14.38 -10.38 -3.14
CA LEU A 130 13.58 -11.58 -3.44
C LEU A 130 12.85 -11.46 -4.78
N ALA A 131 12.28 -10.29 -5.07
CA ALA A 131 11.62 -10.01 -6.35
C ALA A 131 12.62 -10.09 -7.51
N ARG A 132 13.78 -9.45 -7.39
CA ARG A 132 14.86 -9.48 -8.38
C ARG A 132 15.34 -10.91 -8.65
N GLN A 133 15.60 -11.70 -7.60
CA GLN A 133 15.98 -13.10 -7.75
C GLN A 133 14.91 -13.93 -8.47
N SER A 134 13.63 -13.64 -8.21
CA SER A 134 12.51 -14.33 -8.84
C SER A 134 12.40 -14.02 -10.35
N LEU A 135 12.76 -12.81 -10.76
CA LEU A 135 12.75 -12.38 -12.16
C LEU A 135 13.95 -12.88 -12.95
N THR A 136 15.12 -13.07 -12.29
CA THR A 136 16.37 -13.48 -12.95
C THR A 136 16.60 -14.98 -12.98
N THR A 137 16.01 -15.71 -12.04
CA THR A 137 16.22 -17.16 -11.92
C THR A 137 15.16 -17.91 -12.74
N ARG A 138 15.60 -18.74 -13.70
CA ARG A 138 14.72 -19.69 -14.38
C ARG A 138 13.96 -20.51 -13.33
N ALA A 139 12.68 -20.79 -13.58
CA ALA A 139 11.82 -21.50 -12.60
C ALA A 139 12.58 -22.67 -11.96
N PRO A 140 12.64 -22.74 -10.62
CA PRO A 140 13.39 -23.77 -9.92
C PRO A 140 12.84 -25.14 -10.30
N ARG A 141 13.70 -26.03 -10.81
CA ARG A 141 13.33 -27.42 -11.15
C ARG A 141 13.04 -28.27 -9.91
N ALA A 142 13.48 -27.85 -8.73
CA ALA A 142 13.25 -28.57 -7.47
C ALA A 142 12.10 -27.94 -6.69
N ALA A 143 11.07 -28.75 -6.40
CA ALA A 143 9.88 -28.32 -5.64
C ALA A 143 10.23 -27.72 -4.26
N GLY A 144 11.28 -28.21 -3.59
CA GLY A 144 11.75 -27.70 -2.30
C GLY A 144 12.22 -26.24 -2.37
N VAL A 145 12.95 -25.83 -3.42
CA VAL A 145 13.42 -24.45 -3.58
C VAL A 145 12.25 -23.48 -3.76
N ALA A 146 11.22 -23.88 -4.51
CA ALA A 146 10.02 -23.08 -4.70
C ALA A 146 9.22 -22.94 -3.39
N ALA A 147 9.15 -23.98 -2.58
CA ALA A 147 8.49 -23.96 -1.27
C ALA A 147 9.22 -23.03 -0.29
N THR A 148 10.55 -23.14 -0.20
CA THR A 148 11.38 -22.26 0.66
C THR A 148 11.22 -20.80 0.27
N ARG A 149 11.24 -20.49 -1.03
CA ARG A 149 11.06 -19.10 -1.51
C ARG A 149 9.68 -18.56 -1.14
N ARG A 150 8.62 -19.35 -1.28
CA ARG A 150 7.27 -18.93 -0.86
C ARG A 150 7.20 -18.66 0.64
N ALA A 151 7.79 -19.54 1.45
CA ALA A 151 7.83 -19.37 2.90
C ALA A 151 8.57 -18.07 3.30
N LEU A 152 9.71 -17.78 2.67
CA LEU A 152 10.46 -16.53 2.89
C LEU A 152 9.63 -15.29 2.50
N SER A 153 8.97 -15.32 1.35
CA SER A 153 8.10 -14.21 0.92
C SER A 153 6.93 -13.99 1.87
N GLN A 154 6.30 -15.08 2.37
CA GLN A 154 5.22 -14.99 3.35
C GLN A 154 5.69 -14.46 4.69
N ALA A 155 6.84 -14.91 5.19
CA ALA A 155 7.41 -14.42 6.44
C ALA A 155 7.76 -12.93 6.34
N LEU A 156 8.32 -12.49 5.21
CA LEU A 156 8.62 -11.09 4.97
C LEU A 156 7.35 -10.24 4.91
N LEU A 157 6.32 -10.68 4.20
CA LEU A 157 5.02 -10.01 4.14
C LEU A 157 4.40 -9.84 5.54
N GLN A 158 4.45 -10.88 6.37
CA GLN A 158 3.95 -10.81 7.76
C GLN A 158 4.72 -9.78 8.60
N ARG A 159 6.04 -9.69 8.45
CA ARG A 159 6.84 -8.67 9.15
C ARG A 159 6.50 -7.27 8.69
N ARG A 160 6.30 -7.07 7.39
CA ARG A 160 5.82 -5.80 6.83
C ARG A 160 4.45 -5.42 7.39
N ASP A 161 3.49 -6.37 7.40
CA ASP A 161 2.15 -6.14 8.00
C ASP A 161 2.22 -5.69 9.46
N GLN A 162 3.07 -6.32 10.25
CA GLN A 162 3.28 -5.95 11.65
C GLN A 162 3.83 -4.53 11.78
N PHE A 163 4.87 -4.19 11.00
CA PHE A 163 5.47 -2.87 11.04
C PHE A 163 4.48 -1.78 10.58
N ILE A 164 3.78 -1.99 9.46
CA ILE A 164 2.77 -1.06 8.93
C ILE A 164 1.67 -0.81 9.98
N ALA A 165 1.14 -1.88 10.58
CA ALA A 165 0.11 -1.76 11.61
C ALA A 165 0.64 -1.01 12.85
N GLN A 166 1.87 -1.28 13.29
CA GLN A 166 2.50 -0.54 14.36
C GLN A 166 2.61 0.95 14.03
N ARG A 167 3.08 1.30 12.83
CA ARG A 167 3.15 2.71 12.38
C ARG A 167 1.79 3.39 12.41
N ILE A 168 0.75 2.72 11.93
CA ILE A 168 -0.63 3.25 11.96
C ILE A 168 -1.08 3.44 13.42
N ASN A 169 -0.87 2.43 14.28
CA ASN A 169 -1.24 2.49 15.68
C ASN A 169 -0.59 3.65 16.43
N GLU A 170 0.68 3.96 16.13
CA GLU A 170 1.46 5.02 16.77
C GLU A 170 1.16 6.41 16.22
N THR A 171 0.86 6.52 14.94
CA THR A 171 0.83 7.81 14.25
C THR A 171 -0.57 8.32 13.95
N LEU A 172 -1.58 7.46 13.75
CA LEU A 172 -2.96 7.86 13.56
C LEU A 172 -3.56 8.23 14.94
N LYS A 173 -3.92 9.49 15.11
CA LYS A 173 -4.42 10.01 16.39
C LYS A 173 -5.94 9.93 16.50
N SER A 174 -6.46 10.01 17.72
CA SER A 174 -7.89 10.07 17.98
C SER A 174 -8.53 11.25 17.23
N GLY A 175 -9.64 10.96 16.54
CA GLY A 175 -10.38 11.91 15.71
C GLY A 175 -9.73 12.22 14.35
N GLU A 176 -8.61 11.57 13.99
CA GLU A 176 -8.03 11.61 12.64
C GLU A 176 -8.56 10.46 11.77
N THR A 177 -8.47 10.65 10.47
CA THR A 177 -8.75 9.63 9.46
C THR A 177 -7.46 9.24 8.75
N GLY A 178 -7.11 7.96 8.76
CA GLY A 178 -6.05 7.41 7.92
C GLY A 178 -6.60 7.01 6.55
N ILE A 179 -5.87 7.30 5.49
CA ILE A 179 -6.08 6.71 4.17
C ILE A 179 -4.87 5.82 3.90
N LEU A 180 -5.12 4.53 3.70
CA LEU A 180 -4.10 3.53 3.46
C LEU A 180 -4.24 2.97 2.05
N PHE A 181 -3.20 3.11 1.25
CA PHE A 181 -3.03 2.47 -0.05
C PHE A 181 -2.05 1.30 0.12
N LEU A 182 -2.54 0.07 0.06
CA LEU A 182 -1.71 -1.10 0.34
C LEU A 182 -2.06 -2.26 -0.59
N GLY A 183 -1.05 -3.01 -1.02
CA GLY A 183 -1.21 -4.15 -1.92
C GLY A 183 -2.18 -5.20 -1.38
N MET A 184 -2.92 -5.86 -2.28
CA MET A 184 -4.00 -6.82 -1.95
C MET A 184 -3.54 -8.08 -1.19
N LEU A 185 -2.24 -8.33 -1.06
CA LEU A 185 -1.71 -9.49 -0.34
C LEU A 185 -1.52 -9.25 1.15
N HIS A 186 -1.57 -8.00 1.58
CA HIS A 186 -1.41 -7.61 2.97
C HIS A 186 -2.62 -7.96 3.83
N ALA A 187 -2.39 -8.29 5.11
CA ALA A 187 -3.42 -8.70 6.06
C ALA A 187 -3.12 -8.12 7.47
N LEU A 188 -3.03 -6.79 7.54
CA LEU A 188 -2.57 -6.08 8.75
C LEU A 188 -3.66 -5.89 9.82
N GLU A 189 -4.94 -6.11 9.51
CA GLU A 189 -6.07 -5.81 10.41
C GLU A 189 -5.94 -6.44 11.80
N ARG A 190 -5.44 -7.68 11.85
CA ARG A 190 -5.21 -8.41 13.11
C ARG A 190 -4.16 -7.77 14.03
N HIS A 191 -3.38 -6.84 13.51
CA HIS A 191 -2.33 -6.14 14.24
C HIS A 191 -2.69 -4.68 14.58
N LEU A 192 -3.85 -4.20 14.07
CA LEU A 192 -4.36 -2.89 14.42
C LEU A 192 -4.98 -2.91 15.83
N HIS A 193 -4.90 -1.77 16.52
CA HIS A 193 -5.57 -1.61 17.80
C HIS A 193 -7.09 -1.66 17.64
N PRO A 194 -7.84 -2.18 18.62
CA PRO A 194 -9.31 -2.35 18.53
C PRO A 194 -10.10 -1.05 18.35
N ASP A 195 -9.52 0.11 18.68
CA ASP A 195 -10.13 1.41 18.50
C ASP A 195 -9.98 1.98 17.07
N VAL A 196 -9.22 1.30 16.18
CA VAL A 196 -9.07 1.63 14.77
C VAL A 196 -10.19 0.95 13.98
N LYS A 197 -11.18 1.73 13.53
CA LYS A 197 -12.23 1.24 12.64
C LYS A 197 -11.71 1.22 11.20
N VAL A 198 -11.66 0.04 10.58
CA VAL A 198 -11.28 -0.11 9.16
C VAL A 198 -12.52 -0.03 8.27
N ILE A 199 -12.44 0.76 7.20
CA ILE A 199 -13.49 0.93 6.18
C ILE A 199 -12.90 0.64 4.80
N TYR A 200 -13.60 -0.14 4.00
CA TYR A 200 -13.28 -0.47 2.61
C TYR A 200 -14.29 0.20 1.67
N PRO A 201 -13.99 1.38 1.08
CA PRO A 201 -14.95 2.09 0.22
C PRO A 201 -15.25 1.34 -1.08
N LEU A 202 -14.26 0.60 -1.59
CA LEU A 202 -14.40 -0.21 -2.80
C LEU A 202 -14.71 -1.66 -2.41
N HIS A 203 -15.96 -1.95 -2.09
CA HIS A 203 -16.43 -3.33 -1.94
C HIS A 203 -16.59 -3.94 -3.33
N ARG A 204 -15.69 -4.84 -3.70
CA ARG A 204 -16.05 -5.80 -4.76
C ARG A 204 -17.02 -6.79 -4.14
N SER A 205 -18.28 -6.72 -4.56
CA SER A 205 -19.22 -7.82 -4.36
C SER A 205 -18.54 -9.11 -4.84
N ARG A 206 -18.43 -10.08 -3.95
CA ARG A 206 -17.92 -11.43 -4.27
C ARG A 206 -18.85 -12.12 -5.24
#